data_566b860b66cf3a9b8c40f9bbbd6b06b9
#
_entry.id   566b860b66cf3a9b8c40f9bbbd6b06b9
#
_cell.length_a   1.000
_cell.length_b   1.000
_cell.length_c   1.000
_cell.angle_alpha   90.00
_cell.angle_beta   90.00
_cell.angle_gamma   90.00
#
_symmetry.space_group_name_H-M   'P 1'
#
loop_
_entity.id
_entity.type
_entity.pdbx_description
1 polymer ?
#
loop_
_entity_poly.entity_id
_entity_poly.type
_entity_poly.pdbx_seq_one_letter_code
_entity_poly.pdbx_strand_id
1 'polypeptide(L)'
;MAGIAGLLRWLGLVPWAVLLLMTVLQLYDPGRILTGLQNGVFDFYQRTYPRAYQDTSTRYIDIDEESLAKVGQWPWPRTTLAQLTQRLRGAGVAVIAFDMVFPEPDRTSPDLVARSLPAGPEWDGTRTQLSALPNNDAEFAATLKETPTVLGFVMGDHDTGRLPVQKAGLAVVGNGKPAESVTSYAGATVSLDILQQAAPGSGSFNTIFDEDGIVRRVPLFVAHKDKFYPGLALEALRVAQTNEQGSTPSYVIKTAGASDEYAA
;
A
#
# COMPACT_ATOMS: atom_id res chain seq x y z
N MET A 1 59.77 -9.46 34.84
CA MET A 1 58.38 -9.60 35.34
C MET A 1 57.44 -8.45 34.97
N ALA A 2 57.91 -7.20 34.70
CA ALA A 2 57.05 -6.09 34.31
C ALA A 2 56.32 -6.21 32.96
N GLY A 3 56.89 -6.95 32.00
CA GLY A 3 56.30 -7.10 30.64
C GLY A 3 55.02 -7.98 30.59
N ILE A 4 54.98 -9.04 31.41
CA ILE A 4 53.83 -9.98 31.42
C ILE A 4 52.63 -9.34 32.10
N ALA A 5 52.83 -8.57 33.19
CA ALA A 5 51.77 -7.86 33.88
C ALA A 5 51.15 -6.76 32.99
N GLY A 6 51.99 -6.09 32.16
CA GLY A 6 51.49 -5.12 31.17
C GLY A 6 50.63 -5.77 30.07
N LEU A 7 51.11 -6.90 29.55
CA LEU A 7 50.38 -7.65 28.53
C LEU A 7 49.00 -8.16 29.01
N LEU A 8 48.95 -8.67 30.26
CA LEU A 8 47.70 -9.14 30.90
C LEU A 8 46.71 -7.99 31.14
N ARG A 9 47.19 -6.79 31.47
CA ARG A 9 46.33 -5.59 31.59
C ARG A 9 45.76 -5.15 30.22
N TRP A 10 46.57 -5.21 29.16
CA TRP A 10 46.12 -4.91 27.82
C TRP A 10 45.11 -5.95 27.31
N LEU A 11 45.30 -7.23 27.56
CA LEU A 11 44.36 -8.30 27.25
C LEU A 11 43.02 -8.12 27.96
N GLY A 12 43.04 -7.59 29.20
CA GLY A 12 41.83 -7.26 29.95
C GLY A 12 41.01 -6.09 29.36
N LEU A 13 41.63 -5.19 28.56
CA LEU A 13 40.95 -4.07 27.92
C LEU A 13 40.35 -4.44 26.54
N VAL A 14 40.86 -5.50 25.89
CA VAL A 14 40.38 -5.92 24.57
C VAL A 14 38.88 -6.22 24.54
N PRO A 15 38.29 -6.95 25.51
CA PRO A 15 36.84 -7.19 25.51
C PRO A 15 36.03 -5.91 25.57
N TRP A 16 36.47 -4.95 26.38
CA TRP A 16 35.82 -3.65 26.50
C TRP A 16 35.92 -2.80 25.24
N ALA A 17 37.07 -2.82 24.59
CA ALA A 17 37.28 -2.15 23.31
C ALA A 17 36.40 -2.76 22.21
N VAL A 18 36.31 -4.11 22.16
CA VAL A 18 35.42 -4.82 21.24
C VAL A 18 33.96 -4.48 21.54
N LEU A 19 33.55 -4.51 22.80
CA LEU A 19 32.18 -4.14 23.21
C LEU A 19 31.85 -2.71 22.79
N LEU A 20 32.74 -1.77 23.06
CA LEU A 20 32.56 -0.36 22.67
C LEU A 20 32.46 -0.23 21.13
N LEU A 21 33.35 -0.89 20.39
CA LEU A 21 33.30 -0.88 18.94
C LEU A 21 31.98 -1.44 18.40
N MET A 22 31.54 -2.60 18.93
CA MET A 22 30.25 -3.20 18.55
C MET A 22 29.07 -2.29 18.90
N THR A 23 29.14 -1.63 20.06
CA THR A 23 28.09 -0.67 20.45
C THR A 23 28.05 0.54 19.51
N VAL A 24 29.21 1.08 19.15
CA VAL A 24 29.30 2.19 18.19
C VAL A 24 28.79 1.78 16.81
N LEU A 25 29.20 0.60 16.33
CA LEU A 25 28.71 0.05 15.06
C LEU A 25 27.18 -0.16 15.09
N GLN A 26 26.66 -0.65 16.22
CA GLN A 26 25.21 -0.85 16.38
C GLN A 26 24.42 0.46 16.41
N LEU A 27 24.98 1.53 16.99
CA LEU A 27 24.29 2.81 17.10
C LEU A 27 24.39 3.68 15.84
N TYR A 28 25.53 3.64 15.16
CA TYR A 28 25.78 4.54 14.03
C TYR A 28 25.77 3.83 12.68
N ASP A 29 26.06 2.51 12.62
CA ASP A 29 26.19 1.69 11.41
C ASP A 29 26.80 2.46 10.23
N PRO A 30 28.07 2.96 10.38
CA PRO A 30 28.69 3.78 9.36
C PRO A 30 28.83 3.00 8.05
N GLY A 31 28.25 3.52 6.97
CA GLY A 31 28.18 2.82 5.68
C GLY A 31 27.26 1.60 5.67
N ARG A 32 26.36 1.48 6.64
CA ARG A 32 25.36 0.39 6.77
C ARG A 32 25.95 -1.02 6.67
N ILE A 33 27.15 -1.20 7.18
CA ILE A 33 27.88 -2.50 7.14
C ILE A 33 27.10 -3.57 7.92
N LEU A 34 26.60 -3.24 9.11
CA LEU A 34 25.82 -4.17 9.92
C LEU A 34 24.48 -4.49 9.26
N THR A 35 23.80 -3.47 8.72
CA THR A 35 22.55 -3.66 7.96
C THR A 35 22.78 -4.59 6.76
N GLY A 36 23.86 -4.41 6.00
CA GLY A 36 24.21 -5.29 4.88
C GLY A 36 24.47 -6.73 5.32
N LEU A 37 25.20 -6.94 6.43
CA LEU A 37 25.46 -8.26 6.99
C LEU A 37 24.15 -8.91 7.49
N GLN A 38 23.31 -8.18 8.19
CA GLN A 38 22.00 -8.66 8.65
C GLN A 38 21.11 -9.07 7.49
N ASN A 39 21.04 -8.26 6.43
CA ASN A 39 20.30 -8.57 5.22
C ASN A 39 20.85 -9.82 4.52
N GLY A 40 22.19 -9.93 4.42
CA GLY A 40 22.84 -11.12 3.86
C GLY A 40 22.55 -12.41 4.63
N VAL A 41 22.58 -12.35 5.96
CA VAL A 41 22.21 -13.48 6.83
C VAL A 41 20.71 -13.81 6.66
N PHE A 42 19.83 -12.82 6.63
CA PHE A 42 18.41 -13.01 6.37
C PHE A 42 18.18 -13.72 5.03
N ASP A 43 18.79 -13.24 3.95
CA ASP A 43 18.66 -13.81 2.61
C ASP A 43 19.23 -15.24 2.55
N PHE A 44 20.36 -15.49 3.22
CA PHE A 44 20.90 -16.84 3.34
C PHE A 44 19.90 -17.81 3.99
N TYR A 45 19.27 -17.40 5.08
CA TYR A 45 18.25 -18.24 5.73
C TYR A 45 17.02 -18.44 4.84
N GLN A 46 16.54 -17.41 4.17
CA GLN A 46 15.40 -17.53 3.25
C GLN A 46 15.67 -18.48 2.08
N ARG A 47 16.91 -18.53 1.58
CA ARG A 47 17.31 -19.44 0.50
C ARG A 47 17.54 -20.86 0.98
N THR A 48 18.13 -21.03 2.18
CA THR A 48 18.52 -22.35 2.72
C THR A 48 17.34 -23.06 3.37
N TYR A 49 16.45 -22.28 4.01
CA TYR A 49 15.27 -22.77 4.71
C TYR A 49 14.02 -22.03 4.24
N PRO A 50 13.65 -22.14 2.94
CA PRO A 50 12.45 -21.48 2.44
C PRO A 50 11.24 -22.03 3.18
N ARG A 51 10.27 -21.16 3.43
CA ARG A 51 8.98 -21.62 3.98
C ARG A 51 8.35 -22.59 3.01
N ALA A 52 7.82 -23.70 3.52
CA ALA A 52 7.03 -24.61 2.71
C ALA A 52 5.82 -23.84 2.14
N TYR A 53 5.54 -24.09 0.86
CA TYR A 53 4.34 -23.51 0.24
C TYR A 53 3.10 -23.97 1.01
N GLN A 54 2.27 -23.01 1.37
CA GLN A 54 0.94 -23.27 1.94
C GLN A 54 -0.06 -22.57 1.04
N ASP A 55 -1.12 -23.27 0.68
CA ASP A 55 -2.21 -22.66 -0.06
C ASP A 55 -2.88 -21.62 0.83
N THR A 56 -2.76 -20.35 0.42
CA THR A 56 -3.32 -19.21 1.14
C THR A 56 -4.67 -18.82 0.55
N SER A 57 -5.51 -18.14 1.32
CA SER A 57 -6.78 -17.59 0.84
C SER A 57 -6.59 -16.39 -0.10
N THR A 58 -5.36 -15.94 -0.30
CA THR A 58 -5.04 -14.84 -1.23
C THR A 58 -4.80 -15.39 -2.64
N ARG A 59 -5.43 -14.76 -3.63
CA ARG A 59 -5.21 -15.01 -5.05
C ARG A 59 -4.72 -13.74 -5.73
N TYR A 60 -3.69 -13.87 -6.53
CA TYR A 60 -3.16 -12.80 -7.36
C TYR A 60 -3.76 -12.91 -8.77
N ILE A 61 -4.34 -11.82 -9.24
CA ILE A 61 -4.90 -11.71 -10.60
C ILE A 61 -4.01 -10.74 -11.35
N ASP A 62 -3.23 -11.27 -12.28
CA ASP A 62 -2.32 -10.50 -13.11
C ASP A 62 -2.99 -10.06 -14.42
N ILE A 63 -2.68 -8.84 -14.84
CA ILE A 63 -3.02 -8.32 -16.17
C ILE A 63 -1.80 -8.54 -17.05
N ASP A 64 -1.62 -9.78 -17.46
CA ASP A 64 -0.49 -10.27 -18.25
C ASP A 64 -0.68 -10.09 -19.76
N GLU A 65 0.33 -10.45 -20.54
CA GLU A 65 0.32 -10.37 -22.01
C GLU A 65 -0.83 -11.18 -22.61
N GLU A 66 -1.21 -12.31 -22.03
CA GLU A 66 -2.34 -13.13 -22.51
C GLU A 66 -3.67 -12.41 -22.29
N SER A 67 -3.82 -11.76 -21.13
CA SER A 67 -4.99 -10.93 -20.81
C SER A 67 -5.09 -9.73 -21.76
N LEU A 68 -3.96 -9.06 -22.05
CA LEU A 68 -3.90 -7.94 -22.98
C LEU A 68 -4.25 -8.38 -24.41
N ALA A 69 -3.78 -9.56 -24.85
CA ALA A 69 -4.10 -10.09 -26.17
C ALA A 69 -5.59 -10.44 -26.33
N LYS A 70 -6.27 -10.88 -25.25
CA LYS A 70 -7.69 -11.28 -25.28
C LYS A 70 -8.65 -10.11 -25.08
N VAL A 71 -8.34 -9.20 -24.17
CA VAL A 71 -9.24 -8.12 -23.73
C VAL A 71 -8.93 -6.80 -24.44
N GLY A 72 -7.68 -6.62 -24.87
CA GLY A 72 -7.20 -5.41 -25.52
C GLY A 72 -6.19 -4.64 -24.69
N GLN A 73 -5.70 -3.55 -25.27
CA GLN A 73 -4.63 -2.74 -24.72
C GLN A 73 -5.02 -2.09 -23.39
N TRP A 74 -4.11 -2.13 -22.43
CA TRP A 74 -4.21 -1.36 -21.17
C TRP A 74 -3.95 0.16 -21.41
N PRO A 75 -4.62 1.07 -20.67
CA PRO A 75 -5.63 0.80 -19.63
C PRO A 75 -7.01 0.44 -20.21
N TRP A 76 -7.63 -0.58 -19.61
CA TRP A 76 -8.96 -1.02 -20.01
C TRP A 76 -10.04 0.00 -19.61
N PRO A 77 -11.16 0.04 -20.35
CA PRO A 77 -12.35 0.80 -19.95
C PRO A 77 -12.79 0.46 -18.53
N ARG A 78 -13.27 1.46 -17.80
CA ARG A 78 -13.79 1.23 -16.44
C ARG A 78 -14.95 0.26 -16.38
N THR A 79 -15.74 0.18 -17.46
CA THR A 79 -16.79 -0.84 -17.61
C THR A 79 -16.27 -2.26 -17.60
N THR A 80 -15.10 -2.51 -18.21
CA THR A 80 -14.41 -3.82 -18.18
C THR A 80 -13.96 -4.16 -16.75
N LEU A 81 -13.40 -3.18 -16.02
CA LEU A 81 -13.01 -3.35 -14.62
C LEU A 81 -14.23 -3.55 -13.72
N ALA A 82 -15.34 -2.87 -13.98
CA ALA A 82 -16.60 -3.08 -13.29
C ALA A 82 -17.11 -4.51 -13.47
N GLN A 83 -17.10 -5.02 -14.72
CA GLN A 83 -17.49 -6.40 -15.00
C GLN A 83 -16.60 -7.43 -14.31
N LEU A 84 -15.27 -7.22 -14.32
CA LEU A 84 -14.32 -8.09 -13.60
C LEU A 84 -14.64 -8.09 -12.09
N THR A 85 -14.83 -6.91 -11.51
CA THR A 85 -15.18 -6.74 -10.09
C THR A 85 -16.47 -7.47 -9.73
N GLN A 86 -17.51 -7.35 -10.57
CA GLN A 86 -18.78 -8.04 -10.37
C GLN A 86 -18.65 -9.56 -10.45
N ARG A 87 -17.85 -10.07 -11.40
CA ARG A 87 -17.57 -11.51 -11.50
C ARG A 87 -16.84 -12.05 -10.28
N LEU A 88 -15.84 -11.33 -9.79
CA LEU A 88 -15.12 -11.71 -8.58
C LEU A 88 -16.04 -11.70 -7.35
N ARG A 89 -16.88 -10.67 -7.21
CA ARG A 89 -17.92 -10.63 -6.18
C ARG A 89 -18.85 -11.86 -6.26
N GLY A 90 -19.30 -12.18 -7.46
CA GLY A 90 -20.13 -13.37 -7.71
C GLY A 90 -19.44 -14.70 -7.39
N ALA A 91 -18.11 -14.74 -7.43
CA ALA A 91 -17.30 -15.87 -7.01
C ALA A 91 -17.11 -15.95 -5.48
N GLY A 92 -17.62 -14.99 -4.71
CA GLY A 92 -17.60 -15.02 -3.24
C GLY A 92 -16.28 -14.57 -2.62
N VAL A 93 -15.50 -13.71 -3.29
CA VAL A 93 -14.29 -13.15 -2.69
C VAL A 93 -14.63 -12.24 -1.50
N ALA A 94 -13.87 -12.34 -0.44
CA ALA A 94 -14.06 -11.52 0.77
C ALA A 94 -13.68 -10.04 0.55
N VAL A 95 -12.68 -9.78 -0.29
CA VAL A 95 -12.21 -8.43 -0.64
C VAL A 95 -11.42 -8.46 -1.94
N ILE A 96 -11.50 -7.36 -2.72
CA ILE A 96 -10.69 -7.13 -3.91
C ILE A 96 -9.78 -5.93 -3.63
N ALA A 97 -8.46 -6.12 -3.66
CA ALA A 97 -7.49 -5.06 -3.52
C ALA A 97 -6.90 -4.71 -4.89
N PHE A 98 -7.01 -3.45 -5.29
CA PHE A 98 -6.45 -2.94 -6.54
C PHE A 98 -5.06 -2.36 -6.27
N ASP A 99 -4.02 -3.06 -6.73
CA ASP A 99 -2.63 -2.58 -6.71
C ASP A 99 -2.38 -1.65 -7.90
N MET A 100 -3.24 -0.65 -8.03
CA MET A 100 -3.20 0.35 -9.09
C MET A 100 -3.93 1.62 -8.70
N VAL A 101 -3.63 2.72 -9.39
CA VAL A 101 -4.28 4.02 -9.19
C VAL A 101 -5.05 4.41 -10.46
N PHE A 102 -6.20 5.04 -10.27
CA PHE A 102 -7.04 5.57 -11.36
C PHE A 102 -7.10 7.10 -11.29
N PRO A 103 -5.99 7.82 -11.58
CA PRO A 103 -5.89 9.26 -11.32
C PRO A 103 -6.62 10.11 -12.35
N GLU A 104 -6.90 9.54 -13.53
CA GLU A 104 -7.48 10.22 -14.69
C GLU A 104 -8.84 9.61 -15.05
N PRO A 105 -9.76 10.43 -15.62
CA PRO A 105 -11.02 9.93 -16.17
C PRO A 105 -10.80 8.87 -17.27
N ASP A 106 -11.74 7.95 -17.39
CA ASP A 106 -11.71 6.94 -18.45
C ASP A 106 -11.85 7.60 -19.83
N ARG A 107 -10.76 7.56 -20.59
CA ARG A 107 -10.70 8.13 -21.96
C ARG A 107 -11.76 7.55 -22.91
N THR A 108 -12.31 6.37 -22.61
CA THR A 108 -13.35 5.71 -23.39
C THR A 108 -14.76 6.04 -22.93
N SER A 109 -14.89 6.87 -21.88
CA SER A 109 -16.20 7.36 -21.43
C SER A 109 -16.91 8.10 -22.55
N PRO A 110 -18.20 7.82 -22.79
CA PRO A 110 -18.93 8.39 -23.92
C PRO A 110 -18.91 9.93 -23.95
N ASP A 111 -18.97 10.59 -22.79
CA ASP A 111 -18.89 12.05 -22.66
C ASP A 111 -17.50 12.59 -23.08
N LEU A 112 -16.41 11.89 -22.80
CA LEU A 112 -15.07 12.27 -23.23
C LEU A 112 -14.88 12.01 -24.72
N VAL A 113 -15.41 10.91 -25.24
CA VAL A 113 -15.43 10.63 -26.69
C VAL A 113 -16.24 11.72 -27.41
N ALA A 114 -17.39 12.12 -26.88
CA ALA A 114 -18.20 13.22 -27.45
C ALA A 114 -17.40 14.54 -27.54
N ARG A 115 -16.60 14.86 -26.53
CA ARG A 115 -15.75 16.08 -26.50
C ARG A 115 -14.59 15.98 -27.49
N SER A 116 -14.12 14.78 -27.83
CA SER A 116 -13.02 14.58 -28.78
C SER A 116 -13.46 14.60 -30.25
N LEU A 117 -14.76 14.62 -30.53
CA LEU A 117 -15.27 14.72 -31.90
C LEU A 117 -14.91 16.06 -32.53
N PRO A 118 -14.62 16.10 -33.85
CA PRO A 118 -14.35 17.34 -34.57
C PRO A 118 -15.48 18.36 -34.39
N ALA A 119 -15.14 19.65 -34.44
CA ALA A 119 -16.14 20.69 -34.46
C ALA A 119 -16.90 20.70 -35.80
N GLY A 120 -18.24 20.78 -35.75
CA GLY A 120 -19.09 20.82 -36.92
C GLY A 120 -20.51 20.35 -36.65
N PRO A 121 -21.50 20.93 -37.34
CA PRO A 121 -22.91 20.61 -37.16
C PRO A 121 -23.23 19.14 -37.49
N GLU A 122 -22.43 18.48 -38.34
CA GLU A 122 -22.54 17.07 -38.68
C GLU A 122 -22.31 16.13 -37.50
N TRP A 123 -21.59 16.60 -36.47
CA TRP A 123 -21.27 15.85 -35.26
C TRP A 123 -22.21 16.14 -34.08
N ASP A 124 -23.06 17.18 -34.17
CA ASP A 124 -23.88 17.63 -33.01
C ASP A 124 -24.86 16.57 -32.56
N GLY A 125 -25.50 15.85 -33.49
CA GLY A 125 -26.38 14.74 -33.17
C GLY A 125 -25.66 13.59 -32.44
N THR A 126 -24.48 13.19 -32.95
CA THR A 126 -23.65 12.15 -32.35
C THR A 126 -23.14 12.56 -30.97
N ARG A 127 -22.69 13.81 -30.84
CA ARG A 127 -22.23 14.36 -29.57
C ARG A 127 -23.32 14.34 -28.50
N THR A 128 -24.54 14.71 -28.88
CA THR A 128 -25.70 14.70 -28.00
C THR A 128 -26.04 13.27 -27.55
N GLN A 129 -26.03 12.30 -28.48
CA GLN A 129 -26.29 10.89 -28.16
C GLN A 129 -25.23 10.31 -27.22
N LEU A 130 -23.95 10.54 -27.49
CA LEU A 130 -22.86 10.06 -26.62
C LEU A 130 -22.91 10.69 -25.23
N SER A 131 -23.20 12.01 -25.15
CA SER A 131 -23.31 12.70 -23.86
C SER A 131 -24.48 12.26 -23.00
N ALA A 132 -25.48 11.60 -23.59
CA ALA A 132 -26.62 11.03 -22.88
C ALA A 132 -26.33 9.61 -22.30
N LEU A 133 -25.23 8.98 -22.72
CA LEU A 133 -24.84 7.65 -22.21
C LEU A 133 -24.17 7.76 -20.82
N PRO A 134 -24.27 6.70 -20.00
CA PRO A 134 -23.60 6.66 -18.69
C PRO A 134 -22.11 6.91 -18.78
N ASN A 135 -21.56 7.61 -17.77
CA ASN A 135 -20.13 7.80 -17.62
C ASN A 135 -19.50 6.53 -17.03
N ASN A 136 -18.41 6.05 -17.63
CA ASN A 136 -17.77 4.79 -17.23
C ASN A 136 -17.18 4.82 -15.82
N ASP A 137 -16.64 5.98 -15.38
CA ASP A 137 -16.12 6.12 -14.01
C ASP A 137 -17.27 6.06 -12.98
N ALA A 138 -18.44 6.60 -13.32
CA ALA A 138 -19.62 6.54 -12.47
C ALA A 138 -20.17 5.09 -12.36
N GLU A 139 -20.15 4.33 -13.46
CA GLU A 139 -20.53 2.92 -13.47
C GLU A 139 -19.58 2.09 -12.59
N PHE A 140 -18.28 2.31 -12.73
CA PHE A 140 -17.29 1.64 -11.90
C PHE A 140 -17.41 2.03 -10.43
N ALA A 141 -17.64 3.31 -10.13
CA ALA A 141 -17.89 3.79 -8.77
C ALA A 141 -19.12 3.09 -8.13
N ALA A 142 -20.20 2.93 -8.89
CA ALA A 142 -21.38 2.18 -8.42
C ALA A 142 -21.03 0.73 -8.06
N THR A 143 -20.24 0.06 -8.90
CA THR A 143 -19.76 -1.31 -8.65
C THR A 143 -18.86 -1.39 -7.42
N LEU A 144 -17.92 -0.44 -7.24
CA LEU A 144 -17.05 -0.37 -6.08
C LEU A 144 -17.84 -0.20 -4.77
N LYS A 145 -18.89 0.62 -4.79
CA LYS A 145 -19.75 0.87 -3.62
C LYS A 145 -20.44 -0.40 -3.12
N GLU A 146 -20.78 -1.29 -4.02
CA GLU A 146 -21.51 -2.54 -3.71
C GLU A 146 -20.58 -3.73 -3.42
N THR A 147 -19.26 -3.58 -3.62
CA THR A 147 -18.31 -4.67 -3.51
C THR A 147 -17.26 -4.34 -2.45
N PRO A 148 -16.87 -5.29 -1.58
CA PRO A 148 -15.75 -5.10 -0.67
C PRO A 148 -14.46 -4.87 -1.45
N THR A 149 -14.08 -3.61 -1.65
CA THR A 149 -12.92 -3.23 -2.46
C THR A 149 -12.00 -2.28 -1.72
N VAL A 150 -10.72 -2.35 -2.04
CA VAL A 150 -9.70 -1.42 -1.57
C VAL A 150 -8.99 -0.84 -2.79
N LEU A 151 -9.04 0.47 -2.94
CA LEU A 151 -8.27 1.15 -3.98
C LEU A 151 -6.87 1.47 -3.49
N GLY A 152 -5.89 1.17 -4.33
CA GLY A 152 -4.51 1.52 -4.10
C GLY A 152 -4.23 3.01 -4.31
N PHE A 153 -3.21 3.51 -3.60
CA PHE A 153 -2.61 4.81 -3.84
C PHE A 153 -1.12 4.77 -3.54
N VAL A 154 -0.39 5.77 -4.04
CA VAL A 154 1.06 5.92 -3.79
C VAL A 154 1.30 7.26 -3.12
N MET A 155 2.01 7.26 -2.00
CA MET A 155 2.53 8.47 -1.38
C MET A 155 3.85 8.88 -2.06
N GLY A 156 4.10 10.17 -2.16
CA GLY A 156 5.28 10.73 -2.82
C GLY A 156 5.81 11.99 -2.15
N ASP A 157 6.99 12.42 -2.62
CA ASP A 157 7.73 13.55 -2.03
C ASP A 157 7.27 14.92 -2.55
N HIS A 158 6.31 14.93 -3.49
CA HIS A 158 5.75 16.16 -4.03
C HIS A 158 4.30 16.34 -3.56
N ASP A 159 3.99 17.56 -3.11
CA ASP A 159 2.60 17.92 -2.79
C ASP A 159 1.79 18.03 -4.07
N THR A 160 0.85 17.12 -4.25
CA THR A 160 -0.08 17.09 -5.39
C THR A 160 -1.38 17.84 -5.11
N GLY A 161 -1.54 18.40 -3.92
CA GLY A 161 -2.79 18.99 -3.44
C GLY A 161 -3.92 17.98 -3.20
N ARG A 162 -3.67 16.68 -3.39
CA ARG A 162 -4.65 15.61 -3.23
C ARG A 162 -4.12 14.57 -2.25
N LEU A 163 -5.00 14.09 -1.38
CA LEU A 163 -4.69 13.07 -0.38
C LEU A 163 -5.72 11.94 -0.45
N PRO A 164 -5.33 10.72 -0.02
CA PRO A 164 -6.26 9.61 0.05
C PRO A 164 -7.40 9.90 1.03
N VAL A 165 -8.60 9.42 0.71
CA VAL A 165 -9.73 9.47 1.64
C VAL A 165 -9.51 8.46 2.75
N GLN A 166 -9.51 8.92 4.01
CA GLN A 166 -9.45 8.01 5.16
C GLN A 166 -10.76 7.25 5.30
N LYS A 167 -10.69 5.92 5.29
CA LYS A 167 -11.86 5.03 5.34
C LYS A 167 -12.08 4.38 6.70
N ALA A 168 -11.11 4.50 7.59
CA ALA A 168 -11.17 3.94 8.93
C ALA A 168 -10.82 4.97 9.98
N GLY A 169 -11.42 4.84 11.16
CA GLY A 169 -10.90 5.47 12.35
C GLY A 169 -9.54 4.91 12.74
N LEU A 170 -8.68 5.75 13.30
CA LEU A 170 -7.40 5.34 13.85
C LEU A 170 -7.24 5.97 15.22
N ALA A 171 -7.08 5.15 16.24
CA ALA A 171 -6.78 5.57 17.59
C ALA A 171 -5.32 5.22 17.94
N VAL A 172 -4.65 6.13 18.63
CA VAL A 172 -3.33 5.88 19.22
C VAL A 172 -3.49 5.82 20.72
N VAL A 173 -3.03 4.74 21.33
CA VAL A 173 -3.15 4.50 22.78
C VAL A 173 -1.76 4.31 23.36
N GLY A 174 -1.47 4.98 24.48
CA GLY A 174 -0.17 5.00 25.15
C GLY A 174 0.54 6.35 25.00
N ASN A 175 1.80 6.39 25.43
CA ASN A 175 2.59 7.63 25.52
C ASN A 175 3.56 7.85 24.35
N GLY A 176 3.63 6.90 23.40
CA GLY A 176 4.51 7.00 22.25
C GLY A 176 3.92 7.89 21.15
N LYS A 177 4.80 8.33 20.26
CA LYS A 177 4.46 9.14 19.09
C LYS A 177 4.71 8.34 17.81
N PRO A 178 3.71 7.61 17.28
CA PRO A 178 3.90 6.77 16.09
C PRO A 178 4.43 7.55 14.90
N ALA A 179 4.13 8.84 14.78
CA ALA A 179 4.59 9.70 13.69
C ALA A 179 6.13 9.78 13.59
N GLU A 180 6.85 9.56 14.67
CA GLU A 180 8.32 9.55 14.68
C GLU A 180 8.91 8.25 14.10
N SER A 181 8.09 7.19 13.98
CA SER A 181 8.51 5.85 13.52
C SER A 181 7.92 5.47 12.16
N VAL A 182 7.01 6.28 11.62
CA VAL A 182 6.34 6.01 10.34
C VAL A 182 6.88 6.95 9.28
N THR A 183 7.21 6.42 8.09
CA THR A 183 7.67 7.23 6.97
C THR A 183 6.59 8.23 6.54
N SER A 184 6.94 9.51 6.55
CA SER A 184 6.06 10.61 6.15
C SER A 184 6.40 11.12 4.77
N TYR A 185 5.37 11.46 3.99
CA TYR A 185 5.45 11.92 2.61
C TYR A 185 4.78 13.28 2.44
N ALA A 186 5.17 14.02 1.39
CA ALA A 186 4.65 15.36 1.12
C ALA A 186 3.28 15.36 0.43
N GLY A 187 2.96 14.31 -0.33
CA GLY A 187 1.70 14.22 -1.07
C GLY A 187 1.39 12.79 -1.51
N ALA A 188 0.40 12.64 -2.38
CA ALA A 188 -0.02 11.34 -2.89
C ALA A 188 -0.53 11.40 -4.34
N THR A 189 -0.37 10.31 -5.07
CA THR A 189 -1.13 10.01 -6.29
C THR A 189 -2.30 9.12 -5.92
N VAL A 190 -3.50 9.61 -6.16
CA VAL A 190 -4.76 8.98 -5.74
C VAL A 190 -5.70 8.83 -6.93
N SER A 191 -6.64 7.91 -6.82
CA SER A 191 -7.71 7.73 -7.79
C SER A 191 -8.65 8.94 -7.83
N LEU A 192 -9.50 9.01 -8.85
CA LEU A 192 -10.57 10.00 -8.96
C LEU A 192 -11.41 10.05 -7.69
N ASP A 193 -11.87 11.23 -7.30
CA ASP A 193 -12.64 11.42 -6.07
C ASP A 193 -13.92 10.59 -6.03
N ILE A 194 -14.61 10.46 -7.17
CA ILE A 194 -15.79 9.61 -7.29
C ILE A 194 -15.49 8.14 -6.96
N LEU A 195 -14.33 7.63 -7.39
CA LEU A 195 -13.91 6.26 -7.11
C LEU A 195 -13.45 6.12 -5.66
N GLN A 196 -12.64 7.08 -5.18
CA GLN A 196 -12.19 7.08 -3.79
C GLN A 196 -13.37 7.09 -2.81
N GLN A 197 -14.39 7.90 -3.06
CA GLN A 197 -15.56 7.98 -2.18
C GLN A 197 -16.39 6.70 -2.20
N ALA A 198 -16.50 6.05 -3.35
CA ALA A 198 -17.29 4.84 -3.54
C ALA A 198 -16.66 3.61 -2.88
N ALA A 199 -15.35 3.42 -3.01
CA ALA A 199 -14.66 2.24 -2.48
C ALA A 199 -14.71 2.18 -0.95
N PRO A 200 -14.99 1.02 -0.34
CA PRO A 200 -14.98 0.82 1.12
C PRO A 200 -13.61 0.99 1.77
N GLY A 201 -12.53 0.77 1.02
CA GLY A 201 -11.16 0.85 1.51
C GLY A 201 -10.23 1.67 0.62
N SER A 202 -9.16 2.18 1.22
CA SER A 202 -8.08 2.91 0.54
C SER A 202 -6.75 2.59 1.23
N GLY A 203 -5.79 2.00 0.49
CA GLY A 203 -4.52 1.51 1.05
C GLY A 203 -3.32 1.86 0.20
N SER A 204 -2.20 2.17 0.87
CA SER A 204 -0.93 2.48 0.22
C SER A 204 -0.23 1.20 -0.23
N PHE A 205 0.28 1.18 -1.46
CA PHE A 205 1.21 0.15 -1.93
C PHE A 205 2.65 0.66 -2.04
N ASN A 206 2.99 1.70 -1.25
CA ASN A 206 4.38 2.11 -1.12
C ASN A 206 5.24 0.95 -0.62
N THR A 207 6.37 0.74 -1.29
CA THR A 207 7.41 -0.20 -0.87
C THR A 207 8.65 0.57 -0.48
N ILE A 208 9.37 0.04 0.50
CA ILE A 208 10.66 0.56 0.91
C ILE A 208 11.73 -0.40 0.39
N PHE A 209 12.52 0.07 -0.55
CA PHE A 209 13.65 -0.69 -1.07
C PHE A 209 14.83 -0.55 -0.12
N ASP A 210 15.48 -1.66 0.19
CA ASP A 210 16.82 -1.64 0.78
C ASP A 210 17.83 -1.11 -0.27
N GLU A 211 19.05 -0.79 0.15
CA GLU A 211 20.08 -0.21 -0.75
C GLU A 211 20.45 -1.11 -1.94
N ASP A 212 20.23 -2.41 -1.80
CA ASP A 212 20.46 -3.41 -2.85
C ASP A 212 19.22 -3.58 -3.79
N GLY A 213 18.19 -2.74 -3.64
CA GLY A 213 16.97 -2.77 -4.45
C GLY A 213 16.00 -3.89 -4.09
N ILE A 214 16.26 -4.65 -3.01
CA ILE A 214 15.37 -5.73 -2.58
C ILE A 214 14.37 -5.21 -1.56
N VAL A 215 13.09 -5.57 -1.74
CA VAL A 215 12.03 -5.27 -0.77
C VAL A 215 11.98 -6.40 0.27
N ARG A 216 12.37 -6.10 1.50
CA ARG A 216 12.29 -7.05 2.63
C ARG A 216 11.25 -6.68 3.66
N ARG A 217 10.77 -5.44 3.62
CA ARG A 217 9.80 -4.89 4.55
C ARG A 217 8.76 -4.07 3.80
N VAL A 218 7.50 -4.23 4.19
CA VAL A 218 6.39 -3.43 3.67
C VAL A 218 5.81 -2.65 4.84
N PRO A 219 5.63 -1.32 4.70
CA PRO A 219 5.07 -0.50 5.77
C PRO A 219 3.59 -0.87 6.00
N LEU A 220 3.21 -1.07 7.25
CA LEU A 220 1.80 -1.24 7.61
C LEU A 220 1.05 0.09 7.55
N PHE A 221 1.74 1.19 7.85
CA PHE A 221 1.23 2.54 7.75
C PHE A 221 2.25 3.45 7.09
N VAL A 222 1.75 4.44 6.38
CA VAL A 222 2.48 5.60 5.88
C VAL A 222 1.83 6.87 6.44
N ALA A 223 2.55 7.99 6.47
CA ALA A 223 2.04 9.22 7.05
C ALA A 223 2.11 10.41 6.07
N HIS A 224 1.21 11.35 6.25
CA HIS A 224 1.33 12.71 5.75
C HIS A 224 1.01 13.65 6.91
N LYS A 225 2.02 14.36 7.39
CA LYS A 225 1.94 15.16 8.62
C LYS A 225 1.46 14.26 9.78
N ASP A 226 0.39 14.64 10.45
CA ASP A 226 -0.18 13.89 11.58
C ASP A 226 -1.24 12.84 11.18
N LYS A 227 -1.43 12.61 9.87
CA LYS A 227 -2.41 11.66 9.37
C LYS A 227 -1.72 10.36 8.93
N PHE A 228 -2.26 9.24 9.40
CA PHE A 228 -1.78 7.90 9.04
C PHE A 228 -2.71 7.28 8.01
N TYR A 229 -2.11 6.54 7.10
CA TYR A 229 -2.80 5.81 6.04
C TYR A 229 -2.32 4.36 6.06
N PRO A 230 -3.23 3.38 6.01
CA PRO A 230 -2.85 1.98 6.05
C PRO A 230 -2.19 1.54 4.75
N GLY A 231 -1.34 0.53 4.82
CA GLY A 231 -0.88 -0.22 3.66
C GLY A 231 -2.01 -1.05 3.03
N LEU A 232 -1.89 -1.33 1.72
CA LEU A 232 -2.93 -2.00 0.93
C LEU A 232 -3.37 -3.34 1.54
N ALA A 233 -2.41 -4.17 1.96
CA ALA A 233 -2.70 -5.47 2.56
C ALA A 233 -3.42 -5.35 3.91
N LEU A 234 -3.01 -4.39 4.75
CA LEU A 234 -3.65 -4.14 6.05
C LEU A 234 -5.08 -3.63 5.87
N GLU A 235 -5.30 -2.73 4.92
CA GLU A 235 -6.64 -2.21 4.61
C GLU A 235 -7.54 -3.30 3.99
N ALA A 236 -6.98 -4.17 3.13
CA ALA A 236 -7.70 -5.31 2.59
C ALA A 236 -8.17 -6.26 3.71
N LEU A 237 -7.31 -6.55 4.69
CA LEU A 237 -7.69 -7.35 5.86
C LEU A 237 -8.82 -6.68 6.64
N ARG A 238 -8.75 -5.36 6.87
CA ARG A 238 -9.77 -4.60 7.56
C ARG A 238 -11.13 -4.68 6.84
N VAL A 239 -11.15 -4.45 5.52
CA VAL A 239 -12.38 -4.51 4.72
C VAL A 239 -12.96 -5.92 4.67
N ALA A 240 -12.10 -6.96 4.58
CA ALA A 240 -12.53 -8.35 4.62
C ALA A 240 -13.19 -8.76 5.95
N GLN A 241 -12.91 -8.03 7.04
CA GLN A 241 -13.50 -8.26 8.37
C GLN A 241 -14.80 -7.49 8.60
N THR A 242 -15.39 -6.87 7.56
CA THR A 242 -16.70 -6.24 7.67
C THR A 242 -17.74 -7.27 8.09
N ASN A 243 -18.43 -7.01 9.20
CA ASN A 243 -19.45 -7.93 9.72
C ASN A 243 -20.76 -7.87 8.90
N GLU A 244 -21.69 -8.78 9.19
CA GLU A 244 -22.97 -8.86 8.51
C GLU A 244 -23.83 -7.58 8.65
N GLN A 245 -23.59 -6.79 9.70
CA GLN A 245 -24.26 -5.51 9.93
C GLN A 245 -23.60 -4.35 9.16
N GLY A 246 -22.56 -4.61 8.34
CA GLY A 246 -21.84 -3.61 7.57
C GLY A 246 -20.83 -2.77 8.38
N SER A 247 -20.57 -3.14 9.64
CA SER A 247 -19.57 -2.49 10.46
C SER A 247 -18.18 -3.02 10.14
N THR A 248 -17.27 -2.12 9.81
CA THR A 248 -15.86 -2.42 9.51
C THR A 248 -14.98 -2.01 10.68
N PRO A 249 -13.99 -2.82 11.09
CA PRO A 249 -13.10 -2.48 12.21
C PRO A 249 -12.34 -1.16 12.00
N SER A 250 -11.96 -0.52 13.10
CA SER A 250 -11.05 0.62 13.14
C SER A 250 -9.66 0.17 13.55
N TYR A 251 -8.65 1.01 13.33
CA TYR A 251 -7.29 0.74 13.72
C TYR A 251 -7.00 1.25 15.13
N VAL A 252 -6.27 0.45 15.91
CA VAL A 252 -5.71 0.87 17.18
C VAL A 252 -4.20 0.64 17.16
N ILE A 253 -3.43 1.70 17.26
CA ILE A 253 -1.98 1.65 17.41
C ILE A 253 -1.67 1.72 18.91
N LYS A 254 -1.19 0.62 19.47
CA LYS A 254 -0.73 0.58 20.86
C LYS A 254 0.75 0.96 20.92
N THR A 255 1.07 1.89 21.80
CA THR A 255 2.44 2.33 22.08
C THR A 255 2.81 2.01 23.52
N ALA A 256 4.07 2.25 23.92
CA ALA A 256 4.51 2.05 25.29
C ALA A 256 3.59 2.79 26.28
N GLY A 257 3.23 2.13 27.38
CA GLY A 257 2.31 2.67 28.38
C GLY A 257 0.82 2.55 28.03
N ALA A 258 0.45 1.84 26.95
CA ALA A 258 -0.93 1.49 26.66
C ALA A 258 -1.47 0.51 27.72
N SER A 259 -2.69 0.75 28.25
CA SER A 259 -3.39 -0.22 29.09
C SER A 259 -3.95 -1.37 28.25
N ASP A 260 -4.13 -2.54 28.87
CA ASP A 260 -4.70 -3.72 28.19
C ASP A 260 -6.23 -3.61 27.91
N GLU A 261 -6.84 -2.52 28.31
CA GLU A 261 -8.29 -2.25 28.20
C GLU A 261 -8.82 -2.24 26.75
N TYR A 262 -7.93 -2.19 25.76
CA TYR A 262 -8.25 -2.26 24.33
C TYR A 262 -7.87 -3.61 23.68
N ALA A 263 -7.80 -4.68 24.47
CA ALA A 263 -7.45 -6.04 24.01
C ALA A 263 -8.68 -6.88 23.56
N ALA A 264 -9.80 -6.24 23.23
CA ALA A 264 -11.01 -6.90 22.75
C ALA A 264 -11.25 -6.66 21.26
#